data_26df69f32be339ae0a559a4d7e8f14f5
#
_entry.id   26df69f32be339ae0a559a4d7e8f14f5
#
_cell.length_a   1.000
_cell.length_b   1.000
_cell.length_c   1.000
_cell.angle_alpha   90.00
_cell.angle_beta   90.00
_cell.angle_gamma   90.00
#
_symmetry.space_group_name_H-M   'P 1'
#
loop_
_entity.id
_entity.type
_entity.pdbx_description
1 polymer ?
#
loop_
_entity_poly.entity_id
_entity_poly.type
_entity_poly.pdbx_seq_one_letter_code
_entity_poly.pdbx_strand_id
1 'polypeptide(L)'
;MGLGSITGVFSQDMAIDLGTANTLVYVKGKGVILSEPSVVAYQVKDGQKKALAFGEDAKLMLGRTPGSIEAIRPMRDGVIADFDVAEEMIKYFIRKVHKRTTFSKPKIIVCVPHGATPVEKRAIRQSVLSAGARRAGLIAEPIAAAIGAGMPITDPTGSMVVDIGGGTTEVAVLSLGDIVYARSVRVGGDRMDEAIVSYLRRQQNLLVGESTAERIKTSIGLSLIHISE
;
A
#
# COMPACT_ATOMS: atom_id res chain seq x y z
N MET A 1 5.47 -14.43 38.18
CA MET A 1 5.98 -13.32 37.35
C MET A 1 6.50 -13.94 36.07
N GLY A 2 5.77 -13.76 34.97
CA GLY A 2 5.99 -14.55 33.75
C GLY A 2 7.09 -13.98 32.87
N LEU A 3 7.92 -14.88 32.31
CA LEU A 3 8.92 -14.62 31.27
C LEU A 3 8.35 -13.97 29.98
N GLY A 4 7.05 -13.74 29.90
CA GLY A 4 6.39 -13.15 28.73
C GLY A 4 6.66 -11.66 28.50
N SER A 5 7.22 -10.93 29.49
CA SER A 5 7.46 -9.48 29.39
C SER A 5 8.80 -9.12 28.76
N ILE A 6 9.79 -9.99 28.78
CA ILE A 6 11.15 -9.70 28.29
C ILE A 6 11.26 -9.81 26.78
N THR A 7 10.45 -10.67 26.14
CA THR A 7 10.47 -10.83 24.67
C THR A 7 9.84 -9.66 23.89
N GLY A 8 9.06 -8.81 24.54
CA GLY A 8 8.46 -7.61 23.94
C GLY A 8 9.44 -6.46 23.71
N VAL A 9 10.56 -6.43 24.42
CA VAL A 9 11.57 -5.35 24.34
C VAL A 9 12.39 -5.43 23.04
N PHE A 10 12.48 -6.62 22.43
CA PHE A 10 13.29 -6.84 21.23
C PHE A 10 12.47 -7.03 19.94
N SER A 11 11.14 -7.06 20.00
CA SER A 11 10.27 -7.19 18.85
C SER A 11 9.78 -5.83 18.40
N GLN A 12 10.17 -5.43 17.19
CA GLN A 12 9.65 -4.20 16.57
C GLN A 12 8.33 -4.55 15.87
N ASP A 13 7.21 -4.34 16.57
CA ASP A 13 5.87 -4.50 15.96
C ASP A 13 5.71 -3.47 14.83
N MET A 14 5.11 -3.90 13.73
CA MET A 14 4.99 -3.12 12.49
C MET A 14 3.54 -3.00 12.05
N ALA A 15 3.25 -1.91 11.36
CA ALA A 15 2.06 -1.79 10.51
C ALA A 15 2.51 -1.60 9.06
N ILE A 16 1.81 -2.25 8.13
CA ILE A 16 2.08 -2.16 6.70
C ILE A 16 0.79 -1.69 6.02
N ASP A 17 0.92 -0.64 5.24
CA ASP A 17 -0.10 -0.22 4.29
C ASP A 17 0.34 -0.67 2.89
N LEU A 18 -0.42 -1.61 2.31
CA LEU A 18 -0.16 -2.18 0.99
C LEU A 18 -0.96 -1.43 -0.07
N GLY A 19 -0.63 -0.16 -0.27
CA GLY A 19 -1.31 0.66 -1.27
C GLY A 19 -1.00 0.24 -2.72
N THR A 20 -1.89 0.58 -3.64
CA THR A 20 -1.71 0.34 -5.09
C THR A 20 -0.50 1.10 -5.64
N ALA A 21 -0.31 2.35 -5.24
CA ALA A 21 0.80 3.18 -5.70
C ALA A 21 2.06 3.01 -4.85
N ASN A 22 1.92 3.08 -3.52
CA ASN A 22 3.03 3.01 -2.57
C ASN A 22 2.71 2.06 -1.43
N THR A 23 3.74 1.40 -0.92
CA THR A 23 3.72 0.62 0.32
C THR A 23 4.41 1.42 1.41
N LEU A 24 3.74 1.58 2.56
CA LEU A 24 4.28 2.21 3.75
C LEU A 24 4.54 1.16 4.83
N VAL A 25 5.66 1.28 5.55
CA VAL A 25 5.93 0.47 6.74
C VAL A 25 6.19 1.36 7.93
N TYR A 26 5.31 1.26 8.90
CA TYR A 26 5.41 1.91 10.19
C TYR A 26 5.99 0.96 11.23
N VAL A 27 6.89 1.43 12.06
CA VAL A 27 7.44 0.68 13.20
C VAL A 27 7.08 1.39 14.49
N LYS A 28 6.56 0.63 15.45
CA LYS A 28 6.19 1.17 16.75
C LYS A 28 7.37 1.88 17.42
N GLY A 29 7.17 3.13 17.78
CA GLY A 29 8.18 3.99 18.41
C GLY A 29 9.20 4.63 17.45
N LYS A 30 9.13 4.36 16.15
CA LYS A 30 10.02 4.96 15.14
C LYS A 30 9.28 5.73 14.06
N GLY A 31 7.95 5.54 13.93
CA GLY A 31 7.17 6.15 12.87
C GLY A 31 7.23 5.39 11.54
N VAL A 32 6.90 6.06 10.45
CA VAL A 32 7.03 5.53 9.09
C VAL A 32 8.50 5.50 8.71
N ILE A 33 9.05 4.30 8.52
CA ILE A 33 10.47 4.11 8.22
C ILE A 33 10.73 3.61 6.80
N LEU A 34 9.67 3.25 6.06
CA LEU A 34 9.74 2.91 4.67
C LEU A 34 8.50 3.46 3.95
N SER A 35 8.75 4.15 2.85
CA SER A 35 7.74 4.60 1.89
C SER A 35 8.30 4.35 0.51
N GLU A 36 7.82 3.33 -0.17
CA GLU A 36 8.33 2.94 -1.49
C GLU A 36 7.19 2.58 -2.45
N PRO A 37 7.39 2.79 -3.76
CA PRO A 37 6.45 2.36 -4.77
C PRO A 37 6.14 0.86 -4.69
N SER A 38 4.86 0.50 -4.85
CA SER A 38 4.41 -0.89 -4.92
C SER A 38 4.68 -1.46 -6.32
N VAL A 39 5.97 -1.53 -6.68
CA VAL A 39 6.45 -1.99 -7.99
C VAL A 39 7.50 -3.06 -7.81
N VAL A 40 7.45 -4.07 -8.68
CA VAL A 40 8.44 -5.15 -8.74
C VAL A 40 8.88 -5.34 -10.19
N ALA A 41 10.19 -5.39 -10.42
CA ALA A 41 10.76 -5.84 -11.67
C ALA A 41 11.21 -7.29 -11.52
N TYR A 42 10.84 -8.15 -12.49
CA TYR A 42 11.23 -9.55 -12.50
C TYR A 42 11.65 -10.01 -13.89
N GLN A 43 12.49 -11.02 -13.92
CA GLN A 43 12.86 -11.73 -15.14
C GLN A 43 12.10 -13.04 -15.22
N VAL A 44 11.57 -13.34 -16.39
CA VAL A 44 10.98 -14.65 -16.69
C VAL A 44 12.08 -15.51 -17.32
N LYS A 45 12.47 -16.59 -16.64
CA LYS A 45 13.41 -17.57 -17.15
C LYS A 45 12.85 -18.97 -16.87
N ASP A 46 12.76 -19.79 -17.92
CA ASP A 46 12.25 -21.17 -17.83
C ASP A 46 10.85 -21.26 -17.15
N GLY A 47 9.99 -20.28 -17.43
CA GLY A 47 8.64 -20.18 -16.85
C GLY A 47 8.60 -19.74 -15.39
N GLN A 48 9.73 -19.44 -14.76
CA GLN A 48 9.81 -18.95 -13.39
C GLN A 48 10.08 -17.44 -13.34
N LYS A 49 9.37 -16.74 -12.46
CA LYS A 49 9.59 -15.32 -12.17
C LYS A 49 10.69 -15.19 -11.13
N LYS A 50 11.76 -14.49 -11.45
CA LYS A 50 12.81 -14.12 -10.51
C LYS A 50 12.82 -12.61 -10.31
N ALA A 51 12.53 -12.15 -9.11
CA ALA A 51 12.56 -10.73 -8.78
C ALA A 51 13.98 -10.17 -8.92
N LEU A 52 14.11 -9.02 -9.57
CA LEU A 52 15.34 -8.29 -9.82
C LEU A 52 15.42 -6.99 -9.01
N ALA A 53 14.33 -6.25 -8.92
CA ALA A 53 14.25 -4.97 -8.22
C ALA A 53 12.88 -4.77 -7.59
N PHE A 54 12.82 -3.92 -6.57
CA PHE A 54 11.61 -3.56 -5.83
C PHE A 54 11.58 -2.06 -5.58
N GLY A 55 10.38 -1.53 -5.33
CA GLY A 55 10.20 -0.15 -4.92
C GLY A 55 10.67 0.86 -5.96
N GLU A 56 11.44 1.84 -5.54
CA GLU A 56 11.92 2.93 -6.39
C GLU A 56 12.76 2.42 -7.57
N ASP A 57 13.67 1.47 -7.33
CA ASP A 57 14.51 0.90 -8.40
C ASP A 57 13.66 0.21 -9.47
N ALA A 58 12.60 -0.49 -9.06
CA ALA A 58 11.67 -1.13 -9.99
C ALA A 58 10.79 -0.09 -10.73
N LYS A 59 10.40 1.00 -10.05
CA LYS A 59 9.62 2.10 -10.66
C LYS A 59 10.39 2.76 -11.82
N LEU A 60 11.69 2.94 -11.68
CA LEU A 60 12.55 3.47 -12.75
C LEU A 60 12.57 2.58 -14.00
N MET A 61 12.26 1.30 -13.84
CA MET A 61 12.24 0.32 -14.93
C MET A 61 10.89 0.24 -15.66
N LEU A 62 9.83 0.81 -15.12
CA LEU A 62 8.49 0.80 -15.74
C LEU A 62 8.53 1.38 -17.16
N GLY A 63 8.05 0.59 -18.13
CA GLY A 63 8.01 0.98 -19.53
C GLY A 63 9.38 1.11 -20.23
N ARG A 64 10.47 0.67 -19.59
CA ARG A 64 11.84 0.79 -20.09
C ARG A 64 12.62 -0.53 -20.09
N THR A 65 11.96 -1.64 -19.83
CA THR A 65 12.60 -2.96 -19.73
C THR A 65 12.73 -3.65 -21.09
N PRO A 66 13.83 -4.41 -21.33
CA PRO A 66 13.91 -5.31 -22.48
C PRO A 66 12.93 -6.48 -22.31
N GLY A 67 12.57 -7.14 -23.42
CA GLY A 67 11.49 -8.11 -23.46
C GLY A 67 11.57 -9.33 -22.51
N SER A 68 12.72 -9.60 -21.89
CA SER A 68 12.89 -10.66 -20.88
C SER A 68 12.65 -10.18 -19.44
N ILE A 69 12.46 -8.87 -19.22
CA ILE A 69 12.25 -8.27 -17.92
C ILE A 69 10.92 -7.52 -17.94
N GLU A 70 10.11 -7.75 -16.94
CA GLU A 70 8.83 -7.07 -16.75
C GLU A 70 8.87 -6.29 -15.43
N ALA A 71 8.39 -5.05 -15.44
CA ALA A 71 8.14 -4.26 -14.24
C ALA A 71 6.63 -4.07 -14.10
N ILE A 72 6.08 -4.52 -12.98
CA ILE A 72 4.64 -4.49 -12.72
C ILE A 72 4.30 -3.94 -11.34
N ARG A 73 3.05 -3.51 -11.19
CA ARG A 73 2.41 -3.25 -9.91
C ARG A 73 1.63 -4.50 -9.49
N PRO A 74 2.07 -5.25 -8.47
CA PRO A 74 1.38 -6.46 -8.01
C PRO A 74 0.05 -6.13 -7.29
N MET A 75 -0.11 -4.88 -6.85
CA MET A 75 -1.36 -4.33 -6.32
C MET A 75 -2.00 -3.44 -7.38
N ARG A 76 -3.27 -3.66 -7.69
CA ARG A 76 -4.01 -2.88 -8.67
C ARG A 76 -5.47 -2.74 -8.25
N ASP A 77 -6.01 -1.52 -8.35
CA ASP A 77 -7.41 -1.24 -8.02
C ASP A 77 -7.82 -1.74 -6.61
N GLY A 78 -6.91 -1.67 -5.63
CA GLY A 78 -7.13 -2.11 -4.27
C GLY A 78 -7.11 -3.63 -4.07
N VAL A 79 -6.72 -4.42 -5.10
CA VAL A 79 -6.64 -5.88 -5.02
C VAL A 79 -5.26 -6.39 -5.41
N ILE A 80 -4.95 -7.63 -5.00
CA ILE A 80 -3.72 -8.30 -5.43
C ILE A 80 -3.95 -8.84 -6.85
N ALA A 81 -3.23 -8.28 -7.82
CA ALA A 81 -3.27 -8.72 -9.20
C ALA A 81 -2.34 -9.92 -9.47
N ASP A 82 -1.25 -10.03 -8.70
CA ASP A 82 -0.29 -11.13 -8.79
C ASP A 82 0.19 -11.51 -7.38
N PHE A 83 -0.27 -12.68 -6.91
CA PHE A 83 -0.02 -13.13 -5.53
C PHE A 83 1.45 -13.43 -5.27
N ASP A 84 2.13 -14.08 -6.20
CA ASP A 84 3.53 -14.49 -6.04
C ASP A 84 4.45 -13.27 -5.98
N VAL A 85 4.22 -12.32 -6.88
CA VAL A 85 5.00 -11.08 -6.93
C VAL A 85 4.70 -10.19 -5.72
N ALA A 86 3.42 -10.11 -5.27
CA ALA A 86 3.05 -9.38 -4.07
C ALA A 86 3.68 -9.99 -2.81
N GLU A 87 3.72 -11.32 -2.72
CA GLU A 87 4.37 -12.01 -1.60
C GLU A 87 5.86 -11.69 -1.54
N GLU A 88 6.58 -11.72 -2.67
CA GLU A 88 8.00 -11.38 -2.71
C GLU A 88 8.23 -9.88 -2.36
N MET A 89 7.35 -8.98 -2.80
CA MET A 89 7.41 -7.57 -2.42
C MET A 89 7.23 -7.37 -0.91
N ILE A 90 6.24 -8.00 -0.32
CA ILE A 90 5.98 -7.94 1.13
C ILE A 90 7.19 -8.49 1.90
N LYS A 91 7.74 -9.65 1.48
CA LYS A 91 8.94 -10.23 2.08
C LYS A 91 10.13 -9.28 2.01
N TYR A 92 10.32 -8.62 0.86
CA TYR A 92 11.41 -7.66 0.67
C TYR A 92 11.28 -6.48 1.62
N PHE A 93 10.12 -5.85 1.71
CA PHE A 93 9.91 -4.68 2.57
C PHE A 93 10.03 -5.03 4.05
N ILE A 94 9.48 -6.17 4.48
CA ILE A 94 9.65 -6.65 5.86
C ILE A 94 11.13 -6.87 6.18
N ARG A 95 11.89 -7.51 5.29
CA ARG A 95 13.33 -7.78 5.49
C ARG A 95 14.15 -6.50 5.50
N LYS A 96 13.80 -5.53 4.66
CA LYS A 96 14.47 -4.23 4.59
C LYS A 96 14.36 -3.45 5.90
N VAL A 97 13.21 -3.55 6.55
CA VAL A 97 12.90 -2.89 7.83
C VAL A 97 13.37 -3.71 9.02
N HIS A 98 13.14 -5.02 9.00
CA HIS A 98 13.49 -5.93 10.07
C HIS A 98 14.91 -6.46 9.86
N LYS A 99 15.91 -5.72 10.34
CA LYS A 99 17.30 -6.20 10.32
C LYS A 99 17.40 -7.50 11.15
N ARG A 100 17.99 -8.52 10.56
CA ARG A 100 18.13 -9.91 11.05
C ARG A 100 18.76 -10.09 12.44
N THR A 101 19.08 -9.05 13.17
CA THR A 101 19.77 -9.06 14.45
C THR A 101 18.86 -9.32 15.65
N THR A 102 17.55 -9.41 15.45
CA THR A 102 16.57 -9.59 16.53
C THR A 102 16.11 -11.04 16.57
N PHE A 103 16.34 -11.73 17.68
CA PHE A 103 15.83 -13.07 17.99
C PHE A 103 14.29 -13.17 18.03
N SER A 104 13.58 -12.07 17.98
CA SER A 104 12.15 -11.99 18.14
C SER A 104 11.47 -11.59 16.81
N LYS A 105 10.61 -12.47 16.31
CA LYS A 105 9.78 -12.22 15.13
C LYS A 105 8.72 -11.15 15.42
N PRO A 106 8.50 -10.16 14.53
CA PRO A 106 7.55 -9.07 14.75
C PRO A 106 6.08 -9.56 14.71
N LYS A 107 5.20 -8.82 15.36
CA LYS A 107 3.77 -8.81 15.05
C LYS A 107 3.57 -7.77 13.97
N ILE A 108 2.81 -8.13 12.94
CA ILE A 108 2.56 -7.24 11.81
C ILE A 108 1.05 -7.06 11.65
N ILE A 109 0.61 -5.81 11.56
CA ILE A 109 -0.76 -5.44 11.17
C ILE A 109 -0.67 -4.93 9.73
N VAL A 110 -1.59 -5.39 8.88
CA VAL A 110 -1.66 -4.95 7.48
C VAL A 110 -2.99 -4.26 7.24
N CYS A 111 -2.93 -3.08 6.64
CA CYS A 111 -4.11 -2.40 6.13
C CYS A 111 -4.64 -3.15 4.90
N VAL A 112 -5.94 -3.29 4.84
CA VAL A 112 -6.63 -3.91 3.70
C VAL A 112 -7.86 -3.09 3.35
N PRO A 113 -8.19 -2.95 2.06
CA PRO A 113 -9.43 -2.30 1.65
C PRO A 113 -10.65 -2.90 2.35
N HIS A 114 -11.64 -2.06 2.67
CA HIS A 114 -12.88 -2.56 3.28
C HIS A 114 -13.54 -3.64 2.42
N GLY A 115 -13.52 -3.46 1.10
CA GLY A 115 -14.07 -4.40 0.12
C GLY A 115 -13.23 -5.64 -0.17
N ALA A 116 -12.08 -5.84 0.50
CA ALA A 116 -11.22 -7.01 0.26
C ALA A 116 -11.95 -8.32 0.58
N THR A 117 -11.87 -9.29 -0.33
CA THR A 117 -12.50 -10.59 -0.21
C THR A 117 -11.84 -11.44 0.87
N PRO A 118 -12.54 -12.46 1.42
CA PRO A 118 -11.94 -13.41 2.36
C PRO A 118 -10.68 -14.12 1.81
N VAL A 119 -10.65 -14.37 0.49
CA VAL A 119 -9.50 -15.00 -0.18
C VAL A 119 -8.28 -14.06 -0.17
N GLU A 120 -8.46 -12.80 -0.53
CA GLU A 120 -7.41 -11.78 -0.50
C GLU A 120 -6.90 -11.55 0.92
N LYS A 121 -7.80 -11.40 1.89
CA LYS A 121 -7.44 -11.28 3.31
C LYS A 121 -6.61 -12.46 3.81
N ARG A 122 -6.95 -13.68 3.38
CA ARG A 122 -6.20 -14.89 3.72
C ARG A 122 -4.83 -14.90 3.05
N ALA A 123 -4.74 -14.53 1.78
CA ALA A 123 -3.50 -14.47 1.02
C ALA A 123 -2.51 -13.46 1.64
N ILE A 124 -2.96 -12.22 1.93
CA ILE A 124 -2.14 -11.19 2.58
C ILE A 124 -1.62 -11.71 3.93
N ARG A 125 -2.50 -12.29 4.76
CA ARG A 125 -2.09 -12.85 6.06
C ARG A 125 -1.03 -13.94 5.90
N GLN A 126 -1.19 -14.84 4.93
CA GLN A 126 -0.25 -15.91 4.67
C GLN A 126 1.10 -15.37 4.18
N SER A 127 1.11 -14.41 3.27
CA SER A 127 2.33 -13.77 2.76
C SER A 127 3.15 -13.13 3.88
N VAL A 128 2.47 -12.43 4.80
CA VAL A 128 3.11 -11.80 5.96
C VAL A 128 3.71 -12.84 6.92
N LEU A 129 2.99 -13.95 7.17
CA LEU A 129 3.51 -15.05 7.98
C LEU A 129 4.72 -15.73 7.31
N SER A 130 4.64 -15.98 5.99
CA SER A 130 5.75 -16.53 5.18
C SER A 130 6.98 -15.60 5.17
N ALA A 131 6.75 -14.27 5.26
CA ALA A 131 7.83 -13.30 5.38
C ALA A 131 8.53 -13.30 6.74
N GLY A 132 8.02 -14.06 7.71
CA GLY A 132 8.65 -14.28 9.01
C GLY A 132 7.97 -13.58 10.19
N ALA A 133 6.78 -13.01 10.01
CA ALA A 133 6.00 -12.49 11.13
C ALA A 133 5.59 -13.60 12.10
N ARG A 134 5.57 -13.28 13.41
CA ARG A 134 5.03 -14.17 14.45
C ARG A 134 3.50 -14.21 14.43
N ARG A 135 2.89 -13.06 14.17
CA ARG A 135 1.43 -12.90 14.03
C ARG A 135 1.15 -11.88 12.94
N ALA A 136 0.12 -12.12 12.16
CA ALA A 136 -0.42 -11.21 11.16
C ALA A 136 -1.84 -10.81 11.51
N GLY A 137 -2.08 -9.54 11.81
CA GLY A 137 -3.39 -8.91 11.97
C GLY A 137 -3.78 -8.19 10.69
N LEU A 138 -5.07 -8.02 10.47
CA LEU A 138 -5.60 -7.17 9.39
C LEU A 138 -6.47 -6.08 10.00
N ILE A 139 -6.41 -4.89 9.42
CA ILE A 139 -7.25 -3.74 9.78
C ILE A 139 -7.81 -3.15 8.49
N ALA A 140 -9.07 -2.72 8.51
CA ALA A 140 -9.64 -2.02 7.36
C ALA A 140 -9.00 -0.64 7.19
N GLU A 141 -8.66 -0.26 5.96
CA GLU A 141 -8.02 1.03 5.62
C GLU A 141 -8.74 2.23 6.23
N PRO A 142 -10.09 2.37 6.15
CA PRO A 142 -10.77 3.52 6.75
C PRO A 142 -10.62 3.61 8.27
N ILE A 143 -10.54 2.48 8.98
CA ILE A 143 -10.31 2.47 10.43
C ILE A 143 -8.88 2.94 10.72
N ALA A 144 -7.91 2.42 9.97
CA ALA A 144 -6.51 2.81 10.13
C ALA A 144 -6.30 4.30 9.83
N ALA A 145 -6.92 4.83 8.77
CA ALA A 145 -6.88 6.24 8.41
C ALA A 145 -7.50 7.12 9.50
N ALA A 146 -8.65 6.74 10.03
CA ALA A 146 -9.31 7.48 11.10
C ALA A 146 -8.48 7.52 12.40
N ILE A 147 -7.86 6.38 12.77
CA ILE A 147 -6.94 6.31 13.90
C ILE A 147 -5.74 7.24 13.65
N GLY A 148 -5.15 7.19 12.47
CA GLY A 148 -4.01 8.04 12.08
C GLY A 148 -4.33 9.52 12.10
N ALA A 149 -5.56 9.90 11.75
CA ALA A 149 -6.08 11.28 11.82
C ALA A 149 -6.49 11.71 13.24
N GLY A 150 -6.39 10.82 14.24
CA GLY A 150 -6.79 11.13 15.62
C GLY A 150 -8.30 11.35 15.80
N MET A 151 -9.12 10.76 14.92
CA MET A 151 -10.59 10.91 14.99
C MET A 151 -11.18 10.14 16.17
N PRO A 152 -12.24 10.66 16.81
CA PRO A 152 -12.87 10.02 17.97
C PRO A 152 -13.79 8.86 17.54
N ILE A 153 -13.22 7.84 16.90
CA ILE A 153 -13.98 6.72 16.31
C ILE A 153 -14.69 5.85 17.33
N THR A 154 -14.25 5.88 18.60
CA THR A 154 -14.85 5.11 19.69
C THR A 154 -16.11 5.76 20.27
N ASP A 155 -16.34 7.02 19.96
CA ASP A 155 -17.48 7.76 20.46
C ASP A 155 -18.76 7.34 19.73
N PRO A 156 -19.95 7.56 20.32
CA PRO A 156 -21.22 7.26 19.68
C PRO A 156 -21.60 8.25 18.57
N THR A 157 -20.72 9.19 18.25
CA THR A 157 -20.86 10.15 17.16
C THR A 157 -20.32 9.57 15.85
N GLY A 158 -20.97 9.85 14.71
CA GLY A 158 -20.48 9.42 13.41
C GLY A 158 -19.26 10.26 12.97
N SER A 159 -18.17 9.57 12.66
CA SER A 159 -16.97 10.16 12.03
C SER A 159 -16.86 9.69 10.60
N MET A 160 -16.66 10.58 9.64
CA MET A 160 -16.53 10.22 8.22
C MET A 160 -15.09 10.38 7.75
N VAL A 161 -14.61 9.37 7.04
CA VAL A 161 -13.30 9.35 6.37
C VAL A 161 -13.53 9.22 4.87
N VAL A 162 -12.76 9.99 4.10
CA VAL A 162 -12.59 9.82 2.65
C VAL A 162 -11.12 9.55 2.40
N ASP A 163 -10.81 8.34 1.99
CA ASP A 163 -9.46 7.90 1.68
C ASP A 163 -9.29 7.78 0.16
N ILE A 164 -8.39 8.57 -0.42
CA ILE A 164 -8.14 8.63 -1.86
C ILE A 164 -6.74 8.07 -2.11
N GLY A 165 -6.69 6.79 -2.47
CA GLY A 165 -5.45 6.09 -2.80
C GLY A 165 -5.06 6.21 -4.28
N GLY A 166 -4.06 5.43 -4.68
CA GLY A 166 -3.64 5.33 -6.08
C GLY A 166 -4.70 4.66 -6.97
N GLY A 167 -5.25 3.52 -6.52
CA GLY A 167 -6.20 2.72 -7.31
C GLY A 167 -7.65 2.85 -6.88
N THR A 168 -7.91 3.23 -5.62
CA THR A 168 -9.26 3.24 -5.03
C THR A 168 -9.52 4.54 -4.27
N THR A 169 -10.80 4.87 -4.14
CA THR A 169 -11.30 5.84 -3.16
C THR A 169 -12.29 5.13 -2.26
N GLU A 170 -12.07 5.20 -0.95
CA GLU A 170 -12.96 4.64 0.06
C GLU A 170 -13.59 5.76 0.88
N VAL A 171 -14.91 5.65 1.09
CA VAL A 171 -15.65 6.53 2.00
C VAL A 171 -16.25 5.66 3.08
N ALA A 172 -16.00 5.99 4.34
CA ALA A 172 -16.55 5.25 5.47
C ALA A 172 -17.08 6.18 6.56
N VAL A 173 -18.15 5.76 7.19
CA VAL A 173 -18.68 6.35 8.44
C VAL A 173 -18.39 5.37 9.56
N LEU A 174 -17.75 5.87 10.60
CA LEU A 174 -17.28 5.13 11.75
C LEU A 174 -18.01 5.59 13.01
N SER A 175 -18.40 4.70 13.87
CA SER A 175 -18.97 5.01 15.18
C SER A 175 -18.75 3.81 16.12
N LEU A 176 -18.54 4.04 17.41
CA LEU A 176 -18.33 3.01 18.42
C LEU A 176 -17.22 2.02 18.08
N GLY A 177 -16.18 2.48 17.36
CA GLY A 177 -15.00 1.69 17.01
C GLY A 177 -15.17 0.78 15.79
N ASP A 178 -16.29 0.85 15.06
CA ASP A 178 -16.58 0.00 13.90
C ASP A 178 -17.10 0.80 12.72
N ILE A 179 -17.13 0.17 11.54
CA ILE A 179 -17.64 0.75 10.29
C ILE A 179 -19.17 0.58 10.26
N VAL A 180 -19.89 1.69 10.30
CA VAL A 180 -21.34 1.72 10.16
C VAL A 180 -21.77 1.66 8.69
N TYR A 181 -21.01 2.34 7.83
CA TYR A 181 -21.24 2.39 6.39
C TYR A 181 -19.93 2.57 5.66
N ALA A 182 -19.73 1.88 4.56
CA ALA A 182 -18.60 2.12 3.68
C ALA A 182 -18.96 1.88 2.22
N ARG A 183 -18.27 2.62 1.36
CA ARG A 183 -18.29 2.47 -0.09
C ARG A 183 -16.87 2.59 -0.62
N SER A 184 -16.53 1.74 -1.58
CA SER A 184 -15.27 1.79 -2.31
C SER A 184 -15.56 1.91 -3.81
N VAL A 185 -14.80 2.76 -4.49
CA VAL A 185 -14.82 2.89 -5.95
C VAL A 185 -13.40 2.74 -6.49
N ARG A 186 -13.26 2.10 -7.65
CA ARG A 186 -11.96 1.90 -8.32
C ARG A 186 -11.57 3.13 -9.14
N VAL A 187 -11.51 4.26 -8.46
CA VAL A 187 -11.08 5.56 -8.99
C VAL A 187 -10.14 6.15 -7.96
N GLY A 188 -8.93 6.48 -8.38
CA GLY A 188 -7.89 7.06 -7.54
C GLY A 188 -6.87 7.80 -8.39
N GLY A 189 -5.68 8.01 -7.86
CA GLY A 189 -4.60 8.76 -8.49
C GLY A 189 -4.22 8.24 -9.87
N ASP A 190 -4.24 6.92 -10.09
CA ASP A 190 -3.90 6.30 -11.37
C ASP A 190 -4.91 6.70 -12.47
N ARG A 191 -6.21 6.78 -12.14
CA ARG A 191 -7.25 7.26 -13.07
C ARG A 191 -7.12 8.74 -13.39
N MET A 192 -6.64 9.53 -12.43
CA MET A 192 -6.33 10.94 -12.67
C MET A 192 -5.16 11.08 -13.67
N ASP A 193 -4.12 10.25 -13.54
CA ASP A 193 -2.99 10.22 -14.48
C ASP A 193 -3.42 9.79 -15.88
N GLU A 194 -4.24 8.74 -16.00
CA GLU A 194 -4.82 8.31 -17.28
C GLU A 194 -5.65 9.42 -17.94
N ALA A 195 -6.42 10.17 -17.16
CA ALA A 195 -7.20 11.31 -17.66
C ALA A 195 -6.30 12.42 -18.20
N ILE A 196 -5.19 12.73 -17.53
CA ILE A 196 -4.19 13.71 -17.98
C ILE A 196 -3.56 13.26 -19.30
N VAL A 197 -3.11 12.00 -19.39
CA VAL A 197 -2.55 11.42 -20.63
C VAL A 197 -3.55 11.55 -21.77
N SER A 198 -4.81 11.17 -21.52
CA SER A 198 -5.87 11.22 -22.52
C SER A 198 -6.21 12.65 -22.96
N TYR A 199 -6.19 13.60 -22.04
CA TYR A 199 -6.43 15.01 -22.32
C TYR A 199 -5.32 15.58 -23.21
N LEU A 200 -4.05 15.41 -22.82
CA LEU A 200 -2.90 15.91 -23.56
C LEU A 200 -2.83 15.31 -24.97
N ARG A 201 -3.12 14.02 -25.11
CA ARG A 201 -3.19 13.36 -26.42
C ARG A 201 -4.27 13.96 -27.31
N ARG A 202 -5.49 14.15 -26.78
CA ARG A 202 -6.63 14.61 -27.59
C ARG A 202 -6.62 16.10 -27.88
N GLN A 203 -6.25 16.92 -26.90
CA GLN A 203 -6.37 18.38 -27.00
C GLN A 203 -5.07 19.06 -27.45
N GLN A 204 -3.92 18.47 -27.15
CA GLN A 204 -2.62 19.06 -27.41
C GLN A 204 -1.77 18.24 -28.41
N ASN A 205 -2.30 17.08 -28.87
CA ASN A 205 -1.57 16.15 -29.72
C ASN A 205 -0.20 15.73 -29.14
N LEU A 206 -0.09 15.69 -27.80
CA LEU A 206 1.12 15.31 -27.07
C LEU A 206 0.99 13.90 -26.52
N LEU A 207 2.01 13.08 -26.75
CA LEU A 207 2.14 11.76 -26.15
C LEU A 207 3.04 11.87 -24.91
N VAL A 208 2.46 11.60 -23.75
CA VAL A 208 3.19 11.56 -22.47
C VAL A 208 3.00 10.19 -21.81
N GLY A 209 4.01 9.74 -21.09
CA GLY A 209 3.93 8.52 -20.28
C GLY A 209 3.30 8.78 -18.92
N GLU A 210 2.93 7.70 -18.24
CA GLU A 210 2.30 7.70 -16.90
C GLU A 210 3.12 8.50 -15.88
N SER A 211 4.44 8.30 -15.83
CA SER A 211 5.33 9.04 -14.91
C SER A 211 5.34 10.54 -15.14
N THR A 212 5.14 10.98 -16.38
CA THR A 212 5.03 12.41 -16.70
C THR A 212 3.67 12.94 -16.25
N ALA A 213 2.59 12.20 -16.46
CA ALA A 213 1.26 12.57 -16.00
C ALA A 213 1.20 12.66 -14.47
N GLU A 214 1.77 11.67 -13.75
CA GLU A 214 1.91 11.71 -12.30
C GLU A 214 2.64 12.96 -11.82
N ARG A 215 3.75 13.32 -12.48
CA ARG A 215 4.50 14.54 -12.15
C ARG A 215 3.67 15.81 -12.42
N ILE A 216 2.92 15.87 -13.51
CA ILE A 216 2.02 16.98 -13.81
C ILE A 216 0.96 17.10 -12.71
N LYS A 217 0.27 15.99 -12.41
CA LYS A 217 -0.74 15.92 -11.34
C LYS A 217 -0.21 16.47 -10.02
N THR A 218 0.95 16.01 -9.58
CA THR A 218 1.52 16.38 -8.28
C THR A 218 2.11 17.79 -8.25
N SER A 219 2.52 18.35 -9.41
CA SER A 219 3.15 19.66 -9.49
C SER A 219 2.14 20.81 -9.64
N ILE A 220 1.05 20.59 -10.38
CA ILE A 220 0.08 21.63 -10.71
C ILE A 220 -1.35 21.29 -10.35
N GLY A 221 -1.60 20.07 -9.85
CA GLY A 221 -2.92 19.67 -9.37
C GLY A 221 -3.30 20.49 -8.14
N LEU A 222 -4.49 21.09 -8.18
CA LEU A 222 -5.06 21.86 -7.08
C LEU A 222 -6.19 21.07 -6.43
N SER A 223 -6.28 21.15 -5.12
CA SER A 223 -7.43 20.71 -4.36
C SER A 223 -8.00 21.91 -3.59
N LEU A 224 -9.27 21.82 -3.18
CA LEU A 224 -9.94 22.89 -2.41
C LEU A 224 -9.17 23.29 -1.14
N ILE A 225 -8.38 22.37 -0.56
CA ILE A 225 -7.54 22.68 0.60
C ILE A 225 -6.34 23.60 0.28
N HIS A 226 -6.01 23.77 -1.01
CA HIS A 226 -4.94 24.65 -1.47
C HIS A 226 -5.44 26.01 -1.96
N ILE A 227 -6.76 26.23 -1.94
CA ILE A 227 -7.37 27.53 -2.27
C ILE A 227 -7.44 28.31 -0.97
N SER A 228 -6.49 29.22 -0.76
CA SER A 228 -6.62 30.27 0.27
C SER A 228 -7.63 31.31 -0.23
N GLU A 229 -8.58 31.69 0.61
CA GLU A 229 -9.46 32.82 0.39
C GLU A 229 -8.65 34.14 0.32
#